data_830e76da18b8c949da06128d165fbc6b
#
_entry.id   830e76da18b8c949da06128d165fbc6b
#
_cell.length_a   1.000
_cell.length_b   1.000
_cell.length_c   1.000
_cell.angle_alpha   90.00
_cell.angle_beta   90.00
_cell.angle_gamma   90.00
#
_symmetry.space_group_name_H-M   'P 1'
#
loop_
_entity.id
_entity.type
_entity.pdbx_description
1 polymer ?
#
loop_
_entity_poly.entity_id
_entity_poly.type
_entity_poly.pdbx_seq_one_letter_code
_entity_poly.pdbx_strand_id
1 'polypeptide(L)'
;VKNEVIAYILKVHPLFLVALGGVLGIDLLTLYSVAPYLAMKQGIWEIVGLFVSAGILMIPYTLLVRNARIIYGIVLTLLFVVVLFGHQSHGARRWIGVGWFQIQPSEFMILALIFFLTATLLHNGKDVRLTPGLFAGSAIATLLPAFLIARQPDLGTAVELSIIFSVYILLKGIPSRVVGISLIGGLAFFPVAWEVLWAHLHEFQKDRIRAFIDPASDPSGMGYHTIQSIVAVGSGGWFGQGLSGATQVRYQFLPGAQTDFVFAVFTEEWGFAGALLFLSLMAYLVWFATRTALECRDPVGFYLASGVSGFFLFGFLINALMVLGVLPVVGVPMPLMSYGGSAMIVSLGSLALLLNIRFYAKR
;
A
#
# COMPACT_ATOMS: atom_id res chain seq x y z
N VAL A 1 15.95 8.47 26.86
CA VAL A 1 15.22 8.24 25.62
C VAL A 1 15.02 6.75 25.35
N LYS A 2 16.11 5.91 25.28
CA LYS A 2 16.01 4.48 24.95
C LYS A 2 15.10 3.69 25.91
N ASN A 3 15.32 3.86 27.23
CA ASN A 3 14.53 3.19 28.26
C ASN A 3 13.07 3.67 28.30
N GLU A 4 12.83 4.91 27.94
CA GLU A 4 11.49 5.50 27.89
C GLU A 4 10.71 5.04 26.65
N VAL A 5 11.37 4.89 25.50
CA VAL A 5 10.77 4.30 24.30
C VAL A 5 10.36 2.84 24.57
N ILE A 6 11.22 2.07 25.21
CA ILE A 6 10.90 0.68 25.60
C ILE A 6 9.72 0.65 26.58
N ALA A 7 9.73 1.50 27.60
CA ALA A 7 8.62 1.62 28.55
C ALA A 7 7.31 2.09 27.88
N TYR A 8 7.41 2.92 26.83
CA TYR A 8 6.26 3.32 26.04
C TYR A 8 5.71 2.18 25.18
N ILE A 9 6.59 1.42 24.51
CA ILE A 9 6.19 0.25 23.72
C ILE A 9 5.43 -0.76 24.60
N LEU A 10 5.91 -0.99 25.81
CA LEU A 10 5.24 -1.86 26.79
C LEU A 10 3.88 -1.30 27.28
N LYS A 11 3.65 0.00 27.12
CA LYS A 11 2.37 0.67 27.42
C LYS A 11 1.50 0.90 26.17
N VAL A 12 1.95 0.47 24.99
CA VAL A 12 1.11 0.50 23.78
C VAL A 12 -0.15 -0.30 24.04
N HIS A 13 -1.26 0.23 23.54
CA HIS A 13 -2.58 -0.37 23.77
C HIS A 13 -2.55 -1.86 23.39
N PRO A 14 -2.88 -2.78 24.33
CA PRO A 14 -2.75 -4.23 24.09
C PRO A 14 -3.45 -4.69 22.80
N LEU A 15 -4.59 -4.06 22.49
CA LEU A 15 -5.36 -4.36 21.29
C LEU A 15 -4.58 -4.06 19.99
N PHE A 16 -3.67 -3.04 19.98
CA PHE A 16 -2.82 -2.79 18.83
C PHE A 16 -1.84 -3.95 18.59
N LEU A 17 -1.24 -4.46 19.65
CA LEU A 17 -0.32 -5.61 19.57
C LEU A 17 -1.06 -6.88 19.16
N VAL A 18 -2.27 -7.10 19.69
CA VAL A 18 -3.13 -8.22 19.30
C VAL A 18 -3.53 -8.09 17.82
N ALA A 19 -3.94 -6.91 17.35
CA ALA A 19 -4.33 -6.70 15.97
C ALA A 19 -3.14 -6.90 15.03
N LEU A 20 -1.98 -6.31 15.33
CA LEU A 20 -0.77 -6.50 14.53
C LEU A 20 -0.32 -7.96 14.51
N GLY A 21 -0.20 -8.60 15.67
CA GLY A 21 0.19 -10.01 15.77
C GLY A 21 -0.80 -10.94 15.10
N GLY A 22 -2.11 -10.64 15.20
CA GLY A 22 -3.17 -11.38 14.51
C GLY A 22 -3.04 -11.30 12.99
N VAL A 23 -2.82 -10.09 12.44
CA VAL A 23 -2.63 -9.91 10.98
C VAL A 23 -1.38 -10.63 10.49
N LEU A 24 -0.23 -10.48 11.17
CA LEU A 24 1.02 -11.15 10.81
C LEU A 24 0.89 -12.68 10.94
N GLY A 25 0.20 -13.18 11.97
CA GLY A 25 -0.07 -14.61 12.10
C GLY A 25 -0.96 -15.16 10.99
N ILE A 26 -1.98 -14.41 10.58
CA ILE A 26 -2.86 -14.77 9.45
C ILE A 26 -2.04 -14.78 8.14
N ASP A 27 -1.16 -13.78 7.90
CA ASP A 27 -0.27 -13.74 6.75
C ASP A 27 0.57 -15.01 6.65
N LEU A 28 1.31 -15.36 7.72
CA LEU A 28 2.16 -16.55 7.74
C LEU A 28 1.37 -17.85 7.54
N LEU A 29 0.19 -17.97 8.16
CA LEU A 29 -0.67 -19.15 8.01
C LEU A 29 -1.18 -19.30 6.57
N THR A 30 -1.63 -18.21 5.96
CA THR A 30 -2.11 -18.21 4.58
C THR A 30 -0.97 -18.51 3.59
N LEU A 31 0.20 -17.90 3.78
CA LEU A 31 1.35 -18.20 2.93
C LEU A 31 1.88 -19.62 3.13
N TYR A 32 1.76 -20.17 4.33
CA TYR A 32 2.14 -21.57 4.59
C TYR A 32 1.28 -22.55 3.82
N SER A 33 -0.01 -22.28 3.65
CA SER A 33 -0.90 -23.13 2.84
C SER A 33 -0.59 -23.02 1.35
N VAL A 34 -0.22 -21.85 0.86
CA VAL A 34 0.21 -21.66 -0.55
C VAL A 34 1.53 -22.37 -0.82
N ALA A 35 2.54 -22.10 0.00
CA ALA A 35 3.84 -22.74 -0.08
C ALA A 35 4.67 -22.51 1.21
N PRO A 36 5.02 -23.55 1.97
CA PRO A 36 5.74 -23.42 3.26
C PRO A 36 7.05 -22.61 3.18
N TYR A 37 7.76 -22.68 2.05
CA TYR A 37 9.00 -21.92 1.87
C TYR A 37 8.75 -20.41 1.75
N LEU A 38 7.58 -19.99 1.27
CA LEU A 38 7.19 -18.57 1.20
C LEU A 38 6.89 -18.03 2.60
N ALA A 39 6.17 -18.78 3.43
CA ALA A 39 5.91 -18.40 4.81
C ALA A 39 7.22 -18.23 5.61
N MET A 40 8.18 -19.13 5.42
CA MET A 40 9.50 -19.00 6.06
C MET A 40 10.23 -17.72 5.63
N LYS A 41 10.24 -17.40 4.32
CA LYS A 41 10.86 -16.17 3.81
C LYS A 41 10.13 -14.92 4.30
N GLN A 42 8.81 -14.95 4.33
CA GLN A 42 7.98 -13.85 4.83
C GLN A 42 8.25 -13.61 6.32
N GLY A 43 8.33 -14.67 7.15
CA GLY A 43 8.68 -14.55 8.56
C GLY A 43 10.06 -13.90 8.79
N ILE A 44 11.04 -14.17 7.90
CA ILE A 44 12.33 -13.45 7.94
C ILE A 44 12.12 -11.95 7.64
N TRP A 45 11.30 -11.60 6.66
CA TRP A 45 11.01 -10.22 6.32
C TRP A 45 10.21 -9.50 7.41
N GLU A 46 9.31 -10.19 8.11
CA GLU A 46 8.62 -9.67 9.29
C GLU A 46 9.61 -9.32 10.39
N ILE A 47 10.55 -10.22 10.70
CA ILE A 47 11.61 -9.99 11.69
C ILE A 47 12.46 -8.79 11.29
N VAL A 48 12.91 -8.71 10.04
CA VAL A 48 13.66 -7.56 9.51
C VAL A 48 12.85 -6.28 9.63
N GLY A 49 11.58 -6.32 9.24
CA GLY A 49 10.66 -5.18 9.36
C GLY A 49 10.47 -4.72 10.81
N LEU A 50 10.37 -5.63 11.76
CA LEU A 50 10.31 -5.31 13.20
C LEU A 50 11.62 -4.68 13.70
N PHE A 51 12.79 -5.13 13.23
CA PHE A 51 14.07 -4.49 13.55
C PHE A 51 14.14 -3.06 12.98
N VAL A 52 13.75 -2.86 11.73
CA VAL A 52 13.66 -1.53 11.11
C VAL A 52 12.68 -0.64 11.89
N SER A 53 11.54 -1.18 12.28
CA SER A 53 10.54 -0.51 13.11
C SER A 53 11.10 -0.05 14.45
N ALA A 54 11.90 -0.90 15.12
CA ALA A 54 12.57 -0.54 16.36
C ALA A 54 13.56 0.62 16.14
N GLY A 55 14.28 0.64 15.01
CA GLY A 55 15.13 1.77 14.61
C GLY A 55 14.34 3.07 14.40
N ILE A 56 13.21 3.01 13.69
CA ILE A 56 12.33 4.16 13.45
C ILE A 56 11.80 4.73 14.78
N LEU A 57 11.46 3.88 15.75
CA LEU A 57 10.98 4.32 17.06
C LEU A 57 12.02 5.12 17.86
N MET A 58 13.32 4.94 17.59
CA MET A 58 14.41 5.65 18.29
C MET A 58 14.70 7.03 17.69
N ILE A 59 14.25 7.30 16.46
CA ILE A 59 14.54 8.53 15.73
C ILE A 59 13.30 9.43 15.76
N PRO A 60 13.33 10.65 16.29
CA PRO A 60 12.18 11.55 16.27
C PRO A 60 11.66 11.75 14.83
N TYR A 61 10.35 11.64 14.61
CA TYR A 61 9.74 11.82 13.29
C TYR A 61 10.06 13.17 12.65
N THR A 62 10.27 14.21 13.46
CA THR A 62 10.67 15.53 13.01
C THR A 62 12.03 15.53 12.29
N LEU A 63 12.97 14.66 12.73
CA LEU A 63 14.26 14.48 12.07
C LEU A 63 14.11 13.78 10.71
N LEU A 64 13.18 12.81 10.59
CA LEU A 64 12.88 12.15 9.32
C LEU A 64 12.31 13.16 8.32
N VAL A 65 11.37 14.00 8.75
CA VAL A 65 10.77 15.06 7.91
C VAL A 65 11.80 16.15 7.56
N ARG A 66 12.69 16.51 8.47
CA ARG A 66 13.79 17.45 8.19
C ARG A 66 14.68 16.95 7.04
N ASN A 67 14.91 15.66 6.97
CA ASN A 67 15.74 15.02 5.94
C ASN A 67 14.90 14.49 4.75
N ALA A 68 13.61 14.81 4.67
CA ALA A 68 12.70 14.26 3.68
C ALA A 68 13.15 14.42 2.22
N ARG A 69 13.76 15.57 1.88
CA ARG A 69 14.29 15.83 0.54
C ARG A 69 15.44 14.90 0.16
N ILE A 70 16.30 14.57 1.12
CA ILE A 70 17.43 13.64 0.94
C ILE A 70 16.87 12.21 0.78
N ILE A 71 15.96 11.79 1.68
CA ILE A 71 15.32 10.47 1.63
C ILE A 71 14.61 10.27 0.27
N TYR A 72 13.80 11.25 -0.13
CA TYR A 72 13.09 11.23 -1.40
C TYR A 72 14.07 11.18 -2.59
N GLY A 73 15.12 12.00 -2.59
CA GLY A 73 16.14 12.02 -3.64
C GLY A 73 16.88 10.69 -3.78
N ILE A 74 17.23 10.04 -2.67
CA ILE A 74 17.87 8.71 -2.66
C ILE A 74 16.93 7.68 -3.29
N VAL A 75 15.67 7.60 -2.84
CA VAL A 75 14.72 6.62 -3.36
C VAL A 75 14.38 6.88 -4.83
N LEU A 76 14.23 8.14 -5.22
CA LEU A 76 14.02 8.51 -6.63
C LEU A 76 15.22 8.09 -7.50
N THR A 77 16.45 8.28 -7.03
CA THR A 77 17.66 7.81 -7.72
C THR A 77 17.66 6.27 -7.86
N LEU A 78 17.27 5.55 -6.79
CA LEU A 78 17.13 4.09 -6.87
C LEU A 78 16.08 3.66 -7.88
N LEU A 79 14.95 4.38 -8.01
CA LEU A 79 13.96 4.12 -9.06
C LEU A 79 14.56 4.29 -10.46
N PHE A 80 15.36 5.33 -10.71
CA PHE A 80 16.07 5.51 -11.98
C PHE A 80 17.07 4.37 -12.24
N VAL A 81 17.82 3.95 -11.23
CA VAL A 81 18.76 2.82 -11.33
C VAL A 81 18.02 1.54 -11.71
N VAL A 82 16.83 1.28 -11.12
CA VAL A 82 16.01 0.10 -11.48
C VAL A 82 15.53 0.14 -12.92
N VAL A 83 15.12 1.30 -13.43
CA VAL A 83 14.71 1.43 -14.84
C VAL A 83 15.85 1.08 -15.78
N LEU A 84 17.10 1.46 -15.43
CA LEU A 84 18.27 1.24 -16.28
C LEU A 84 18.91 -0.14 -16.09
N PHE A 85 19.01 -0.60 -14.85
CA PHE A 85 19.83 -1.77 -14.46
C PHE A 85 19.03 -2.85 -13.68
N GLY A 86 17.73 -2.66 -13.47
CA GLY A 86 16.91 -3.58 -12.67
C GLY A 86 16.88 -5.01 -13.21
N HIS A 87 16.81 -5.97 -12.30
CA HIS A 87 16.67 -7.38 -12.64
C HIS A 87 15.29 -7.63 -13.25
N GLN A 88 15.24 -8.39 -14.34
CA GLN A 88 14.00 -8.75 -15.00
C GLN A 88 13.42 -10.02 -14.36
N SER A 89 12.30 -9.89 -13.67
CA SER A 89 11.55 -11.01 -13.13
C SER A 89 10.09 -10.92 -13.60
N HIS A 90 9.55 -12.01 -14.14
CA HIS A 90 8.19 -12.08 -14.68
C HIS A 90 7.86 -10.95 -15.70
N GLY A 91 8.84 -10.58 -16.54
CA GLY A 91 8.66 -9.54 -17.56
C GLY A 91 8.76 -8.10 -17.08
N ALA A 92 8.99 -7.85 -15.81
CA ALA A 92 9.13 -6.51 -15.23
C ALA A 92 10.50 -6.30 -14.57
N ARG A 93 11.07 -5.10 -14.72
CA ARG A 93 12.30 -4.69 -14.05
C ARG A 93 11.95 -3.82 -12.85
N ARG A 94 11.80 -4.42 -11.66
CA ARG A 94 11.30 -3.73 -10.47
C ARG A 94 12.20 -3.89 -9.24
N TRP A 95 13.11 -4.87 -9.25
CA TRP A 95 13.87 -5.28 -8.07
C TRP A 95 15.36 -5.03 -8.23
N ILE A 96 15.99 -4.68 -7.10
CA ILE A 96 17.44 -4.64 -6.93
C ILE A 96 17.79 -5.70 -5.89
N GLY A 97 18.73 -6.57 -6.18
CA GLY A 97 19.20 -7.58 -5.22
C GLY A 97 19.74 -8.83 -5.88
N VAL A 98 20.18 -9.78 -5.04
CA VAL A 98 20.77 -11.04 -5.48
C VAL A 98 20.02 -12.19 -4.81
N GLY A 99 19.66 -13.18 -5.62
CA GLY A 99 18.95 -14.38 -5.13
C GLY A 99 17.57 -14.05 -4.59
N TRP A 100 17.28 -14.48 -3.36
CA TRP A 100 15.99 -14.26 -2.70
C TRP A 100 15.90 -12.92 -1.94
N PHE A 101 17.03 -12.25 -1.71
CA PHE A 101 17.08 -10.94 -1.08
C PHE A 101 16.93 -9.86 -2.16
N GLN A 102 15.69 -9.48 -2.43
CA GLN A 102 15.34 -8.49 -3.42
C GLN A 102 14.57 -7.35 -2.76
N ILE A 103 14.97 -6.13 -3.06
CA ILE A 103 14.36 -4.89 -2.57
C ILE A 103 13.69 -4.19 -3.77
N GLN A 104 12.47 -3.73 -3.56
CA GLN A 104 11.69 -2.97 -4.54
C GLN A 104 11.66 -1.50 -4.13
N PRO A 105 12.38 -0.61 -4.80
CA PRO A 105 12.43 0.81 -4.42
C PRO A 105 11.09 1.54 -4.52
N SER A 106 10.16 1.09 -5.37
CA SER A 106 8.82 1.69 -5.48
C SER A 106 8.03 1.61 -4.17
N GLU A 107 8.19 0.55 -3.38
CA GLU A 107 7.54 0.44 -2.07
C GLU A 107 8.05 1.51 -1.09
N PHE A 108 9.38 1.71 -1.06
CA PHE A 108 9.98 2.75 -0.20
C PHE A 108 9.60 4.16 -0.64
N MET A 109 9.24 4.36 -1.92
CA MET A 109 8.79 5.66 -2.42
C MET A 109 7.48 6.10 -1.74
N ILE A 110 6.64 5.19 -1.29
CA ILE A 110 5.41 5.49 -0.54
C ILE A 110 5.75 6.32 0.71
N LEU A 111 6.64 5.82 1.58
CA LEU A 111 7.08 6.55 2.78
C LEU A 111 7.90 7.79 2.45
N ALA A 112 8.78 7.72 1.44
CA ALA A 112 9.57 8.86 1.01
C ALA A 112 8.69 10.02 0.52
N LEU A 113 7.61 9.71 -0.21
CA LEU A 113 6.61 10.70 -0.65
C LEU A 113 5.82 11.27 0.52
N ILE A 114 5.39 10.44 1.49
CA ILE A 114 4.72 10.91 2.71
C ILE A 114 5.60 11.91 3.46
N PHE A 115 6.90 11.61 3.67
CA PHE A 115 7.84 12.55 4.29
C PHE A 115 8.00 13.82 3.46
N PHE A 116 8.18 13.69 2.15
CA PHE A 116 8.41 14.82 1.25
C PHE A 116 7.20 15.75 1.17
N LEU A 117 5.99 15.23 1.02
CA LEU A 117 4.77 16.03 0.99
C LEU A 117 4.55 16.74 2.33
N THR A 118 4.77 16.05 3.46
CA THR A 118 4.71 16.66 4.79
C THR A 118 5.69 17.85 4.89
N ALA A 119 6.96 17.65 4.50
CA ALA A 119 7.96 18.70 4.58
C ALA A 119 7.69 19.87 3.63
N THR A 120 7.09 19.61 2.46
CA THR A 120 6.84 20.60 1.41
C THR A 120 5.59 21.42 1.72
N LEU A 121 4.52 20.76 2.20
CA LEU A 121 3.24 21.41 2.48
C LEU A 121 3.23 22.13 3.84
N LEU A 122 4.28 22.00 4.67
CA LEU A 122 4.49 22.73 5.89
C LEU A 122 5.73 23.63 5.77
N HIS A 123 5.62 24.89 6.16
CA HIS A 123 6.77 25.79 6.23
C HIS A 123 7.23 25.92 7.67
N ASN A 124 8.46 25.47 7.97
CA ASN A 124 9.01 25.42 9.33
C ASN A 124 8.06 24.74 10.35
N GLY A 125 7.41 23.64 9.94
CA GLY A 125 6.46 22.90 10.78
C GLY A 125 5.09 23.57 10.94
N LYS A 126 4.84 24.71 10.29
CA LYS A 126 3.54 25.41 10.33
C LYS A 126 2.76 25.15 9.07
N ASP A 127 1.45 24.99 9.21
CA ASP A 127 0.56 24.84 8.08
C ASP A 127 0.50 26.12 7.24
N VAL A 128 0.71 25.97 5.93
CA VAL A 128 0.69 27.09 4.99
C VAL A 128 -0.44 26.89 3.97
N ARG A 129 -1.02 28.01 3.52
CA ARG A 129 -2.08 27.96 2.50
C ARG A 129 -1.56 27.35 1.20
N LEU A 130 -2.37 26.48 0.60
CA LEU A 130 -2.04 25.88 -0.69
C LEU A 130 -2.02 26.95 -1.79
N THR A 131 -0.81 27.23 -2.30
CA THR A 131 -0.61 28.12 -3.45
C THR A 131 -0.52 27.30 -4.74
N PRO A 132 -0.78 27.88 -5.93
CA PRO A 132 -0.59 27.18 -7.20
C PRO A 132 0.82 26.59 -7.39
N GLY A 133 1.85 27.31 -6.97
CA GLY A 133 3.23 26.84 -7.04
C GLY A 133 3.50 25.66 -6.11
N LEU A 134 2.94 25.68 -4.89
CA LEU A 134 3.06 24.60 -3.92
C LEU A 134 2.30 23.34 -4.41
N PHE A 135 1.11 23.52 -5.00
CA PHE A 135 0.36 22.45 -5.63
C PHE A 135 1.15 21.83 -6.80
N ALA A 136 1.64 22.65 -7.74
CA ALA A 136 2.41 22.18 -8.88
C ALA A 136 3.69 21.45 -8.46
N GLY A 137 4.44 21.98 -7.49
CA GLY A 137 5.64 21.32 -6.95
C GLY A 137 5.33 19.97 -6.32
N SER A 138 4.26 19.87 -5.53
CA SER A 138 3.81 18.61 -4.92
C SER A 138 3.29 17.62 -5.96
N ALA A 139 2.57 18.10 -6.98
CA ALA A 139 2.10 17.27 -8.10
C ALA A 139 3.27 16.69 -8.90
N ILE A 140 4.27 17.50 -9.26
CA ILE A 140 5.48 17.05 -9.96
C ILE A 140 6.22 16.01 -9.12
N ALA A 141 6.38 16.26 -7.81
CA ALA A 141 7.04 15.32 -6.91
C ALA A 141 6.28 14.00 -6.76
N THR A 142 5.01 13.94 -7.07
CA THR A 142 4.23 12.71 -7.07
C THR A 142 4.20 12.05 -8.45
N LEU A 143 3.93 12.84 -9.49
CA LEU A 143 3.77 12.32 -10.85
C LEU A 143 5.08 11.80 -11.45
N LEU A 144 6.22 12.39 -11.10
CA LEU A 144 7.52 11.93 -11.59
C LEU A 144 7.83 10.48 -11.16
N PRO A 145 7.84 10.12 -9.86
CA PRO A 145 8.03 8.74 -9.46
C PRO A 145 6.88 7.83 -9.92
N ALA A 146 5.62 8.29 -9.89
CA ALA A 146 4.50 7.51 -10.39
C ALA A 146 4.67 7.13 -11.87
N PHE A 147 5.14 8.05 -12.70
CA PHE A 147 5.45 7.79 -14.10
C PHE A 147 6.59 6.77 -14.27
N LEU A 148 7.67 6.91 -13.50
CA LEU A 148 8.79 5.95 -13.54
C LEU A 148 8.34 4.55 -13.12
N ILE A 149 7.50 4.46 -12.09
CA ILE A 149 6.94 3.20 -11.59
C ILE A 149 5.96 2.58 -12.60
N ALA A 150 5.11 3.39 -13.22
CA ALA A 150 4.22 2.93 -14.29
C ALA A 150 5.00 2.39 -15.52
N ARG A 151 6.19 2.94 -15.81
CA ARG A 151 7.12 2.42 -16.81
C ARG A 151 7.73 1.07 -16.44
N GLN A 152 7.71 0.69 -15.16
CA GLN A 152 8.14 -0.63 -14.64
C GLN A 152 6.98 -1.64 -14.61
N PRO A 153 5.95 -1.53 -15.42
CA PRO A 153 4.56 -1.99 -15.42
C PRO A 153 3.91 -2.14 -14.01
N ASP A 154 4.25 -1.29 -13.05
CA ASP A 154 3.72 -1.31 -11.68
C ASP A 154 2.67 -0.21 -11.49
N LEU A 155 1.45 -0.48 -11.97
CA LEU A 155 0.33 0.46 -11.88
C LEU A 155 -0.19 0.59 -10.44
N GLY A 156 -0.12 -0.48 -9.65
CA GLY A 156 -0.61 -0.50 -8.29
C GLY A 156 0.07 0.57 -7.43
N THR A 157 1.39 0.51 -7.32
CA THR A 157 2.16 1.50 -6.54
C THR A 157 2.03 2.92 -7.10
N ALA A 158 1.94 3.09 -8.45
CA ALA A 158 1.71 4.42 -9.05
C ALA A 158 0.35 5.01 -8.64
N VAL A 159 -0.69 4.19 -8.56
CA VAL A 159 -2.02 4.58 -8.06
C VAL A 159 -1.96 4.94 -6.57
N GLU A 160 -1.28 4.14 -5.75
CA GLU A 160 -1.10 4.44 -4.31
C GLU A 160 -0.43 5.78 -4.07
N LEU A 161 0.65 6.12 -4.80
CA LEU A 161 1.29 7.43 -4.71
C LEU A 161 0.33 8.57 -5.06
N SER A 162 -0.50 8.38 -6.09
CA SER A 162 -1.50 9.37 -6.51
C SER A 162 -2.61 9.55 -5.47
N ILE A 163 -3.01 8.48 -4.80
CA ILE A 163 -3.98 8.51 -3.70
C ILE A 163 -3.40 9.25 -2.48
N ILE A 164 -2.15 8.96 -2.11
CA ILE A 164 -1.47 9.67 -1.02
C ILE A 164 -1.43 11.17 -1.31
N PHE A 165 -1.03 11.57 -2.52
CA PHE A 165 -1.07 12.97 -2.94
C PHE A 165 -2.47 13.57 -2.78
N SER A 166 -3.51 12.85 -3.22
CA SER A 166 -4.90 13.29 -3.12
C SER A 166 -5.33 13.50 -1.66
N VAL A 167 -4.94 12.59 -0.75
CA VAL A 167 -5.18 12.74 0.69
C VAL A 167 -4.57 14.06 1.20
N TYR A 168 -3.31 14.35 0.86
CA TYR A 168 -2.65 15.58 1.30
C TYR A 168 -3.30 16.85 0.74
N ILE A 169 -3.74 16.82 -0.52
CA ILE A 169 -4.41 17.96 -1.14
C ILE A 169 -5.80 18.18 -0.54
N LEU A 170 -6.53 17.10 -0.24
CA LEU A 170 -7.82 17.19 0.46
C LEU A 170 -7.65 17.78 1.87
N LEU A 171 -6.64 17.37 2.62
CA LEU A 171 -6.33 17.91 3.95
C LEU A 171 -5.96 19.40 3.92
N LYS A 172 -5.36 19.87 2.84
CA LYS A 172 -5.06 21.31 2.63
C LYS A 172 -6.30 22.17 2.35
N GLY A 173 -7.42 21.53 2.09
CA GLY A 173 -8.68 22.21 1.77
C GLY A 173 -8.67 22.77 0.34
N ILE A 174 -9.27 22.03 -0.57
CA ILE A 174 -9.48 22.53 -1.93
C ILE A 174 -10.71 23.45 -1.90
N PRO A 175 -10.63 24.70 -2.42
CA PRO A 175 -11.80 25.54 -2.55
C PRO A 175 -12.91 24.80 -3.31
N SER A 176 -14.14 24.80 -2.80
CA SER A 176 -15.28 24.09 -3.41
C SER A 176 -15.50 24.46 -4.89
N ARG A 177 -15.16 25.70 -5.26
CA ARG A 177 -15.17 26.15 -6.67
C ARG A 177 -14.20 25.37 -7.55
N VAL A 178 -12.98 25.09 -7.05
CA VAL A 178 -11.97 24.32 -7.80
C VAL A 178 -12.45 22.88 -7.96
N VAL A 179 -12.99 22.28 -6.89
CA VAL A 179 -13.60 20.94 -6.97
C VAL A 179 -14.72 20.91 -8.00
N GLY A 180 -15.64 21.88 -7.96
CA GLY A 180 -16.75 21.97 -8.92
C GLY A 180 -16.27 22.13 -10.36
N ILE A 181 -15.32 23.04 -10.62
CA ILE A 181 -14.73 23.25 -11.95
C ILE A 181 -14.00 21.98 -12.44
N SER A 182 -13.23 21.33 -11.57
CA SER A 182 -12.52 20.09 -11.92
C SER A 182 -13.46 18.94 -12.21
N LEU A 183 -14.57 18.80 -11.47
CA LEU A 183 -15.60 17.78 -11.74
C LEU A 183 -16.31 18.05 -13.07
N ILE A 184 -16.81 19.28 -13.28
CA ILE A 184 -17.51 19.64 -14.51
C ILE A 184 -16.57 19.54 -15.72
N GLY A 185 -15.36 20.09 -15.60
CA GLY A 185 -14.34 20.00 -16.64
C GLY A 185 -13.94 18.54 -16.91
N GLY A 186 -13.70 17.76 -15.87
CA GLY A 186 -13.38 16.33 -15.98
C GLY A 186 -14.48 15.56 -16.72
N LEU A 187 -15.75 15.75 -16.34
CA LEU A 187 -16.88 15.10 -17.01
C LEU A 187 -17.02 15.56 -18.48
N ALA A 188 -16.86 16.85 -18.76
CA ALA A 188 -16.97 17.39 -20.11
C ALA A 188 -15.85 16.90 -21.04
N PHE A 189 -14.63 16.80 -20.53
CA PHE A 189 -13.46 16.36 -21.31
C PHE A 189 -13.22 14.85 -21.26
N PHE A 190 -13.95 14.12 -20.39
CA PHE A 190 -13.74 12.68 -20.20
C PHE A 190 -13.80 11.87 -21.50
N PRO A 191 -14.76 12.06 -22.44
CA PRO A 191 -14.80 11.28 -23.68
C PRO A 191 -13.55 11.47 -24.53
N VAL A 192 -13.11 12.73 -24.69
CA VAL A 192 -11.91 13.05 -25.49
C VAL A 192 -10.65 12.55 -24.79
N ALA A 193 -10.56 12.77 -23.47
CA ALA A 193 -9.43 12.27 -22.67
C ALA A 193 -9.38 10.74 -22.70
N TRP A 194 -10.54 10.06 -22.69
CA TRP A 194 -10.62 8.60 -22.79
C TRP A 194 -10.09 8.07 -24.11
N GLU A 195 -10.50 8.65 -25.24
CA GLU A 195 -10.01 8.25 -26.56
C GLU A 195 -8.48 8.40 -26.67
N VAL A 196 -7.96 9.58 -26.24
CA VAL A 196 -6.52 9.84 -26.24
C VAL A 196 -5.78 8.89 -25.32
N LEU A 197 -6.30 8.68 -24.10
CA LEU A 197 -5.70 7.76 -23.13
C LEU A 197 -5.69 6.34 -23.68
N TRP A 198 -6.83 5.88 -24.19
CA TRP A 198 -6.98 4.54 -24.76
C TRP A 198 -6.00 4.28 -25.92
N ALA A 199 -5.79 5.27 -26.80
CA ALA A 199 -4.84 5.14 -27.89
C ALA A 199 -3.39 4.97 -27.41
N HIS A 200 -3.02 5.54 -26.25
CA HIS A 200 -1.66 5.52 -25.69
C HIS A 200 -1.42 4.41 -24.64
N LEU A 201 -2.47 3.71 -24.21
CA LEU A 201 -2.33 2.57 -23.31
C LEU A 201 -1.65 1.41 -24.02
N HIS A 202 -0.74 0.74 -23.32
CA HIS A 202 -0.18 -0.55 -23.76
C HIS A 202 -1.27 -1.64 -23.74
N GLU A 203 -1.14 -2.67 -24.59
CA GLU A 203 -2.16 -3.72 -24.68
C GLU A 203 -2.43 -4.40 -23.34
N PHE A 204 -1.41 -4.69 -22.52
CA PHE A 204 -1.61 -5.26 -21.19
C PHE A 204 -2.47 -4.38 -20.23
N GLN A 205 -2.49 -3.06 -20.44
CA GLN A 205 -3.33 -2.13 -19.66
C GLN A 205 -4.76 -2.15 -20.18
N LYS A 206 -4.93 -2.21 -21.50
CA LYS A 206 -6.24 -2.37 -22.14
C LYS A 206 -6.88 -3.69 -21.75
N ASP A 207 -6.09 -4.77 -21.71
CA ASP A 207 -6.56 -6.09 -21.34
C ASP A 207 -7.08 -6.13 -19.89
N ARG A 208 -6.44 -5.41 -18.95
CA ARG A 208 -6.96 -5.24 -17.59
C ARG A 208 -8.33 -4.56 -17.56
N ILE A 209 -8.54 -3.53 -18.39
CA ILE A 209 -9.81 -2.81 -18.47
C ILE A 209 -10.88 -3.70 -19.15
N ARG A 210 -10.52 -4.38 -20.25
CA ARG A 210 -11.42 -5.32 -20.92
C ARG A 210 -11.84 -6.45 -20.00
N ALA A 211 -10.88 -7.09 -19.34
CA ALA A 211 -11.11 -8.17 -18.39
C ALA A 211 -11.95 -7.73 -17.17
N PHE A 212 -11.94 -6.46 -16.80
CA PHE A 212 -12.80 -5.93 -15.74
C PHE A 212 -14.26 -5.75 -16.22
N ILE A 213 -14.45 -5.23 -17.45
CA ILE A 213 -15.79 -5.02 -18.01
C ILE A 213 -16.47 -6.33 -18.37
N ASP A 214 -15.72 -7.24 -18.99
CA ASP A 214 -16.17 -8.59 -19.38
C ASP A 214 -15.07 -9.62 -19.11
N PRO A 215 -15.03 -10.16 -17.87
CA PRO A 215 -14.03 -11.18 -17.52
C PRO A 215 -14.14 -12.47 -18.37
N ALA A 216 -15.31 -12.76 -18.92
CA ALA A 216 -15.53 -13.96 -19.74
C ALA A 216 -14.88 -13.84 -21.14
N SER A 217 -14.62 -12.63 -21.61
CA SER A 217 -13.96 -12.39 -22.90
C SER A 217 -12.47 -12.76 -22.90
N ASP A 218 -11.84 -12.90 -21.73
CA ASP A 218 -10.43 -13.26 -21.59
C ASP A 218 -10.24 -14.45 -20.63
N PRO A 219 -10.62 -15.67 -21.08
CA PRO A 219 -10.64 -16.87 -20.24
C PRO A 219 -9.25 -17.45 -19.93
N SER A 220 -8.18 -16.86 -20.42
CA SER A 220 -6.79 -17.34 -20.20
C SER A 220 -5.85 -16.27 -19.65
N GLY A 221 -6.30 -15.02 -19.58
CA GLY A 221 -5.51 -13.89 -19.10
C GLY A 221 -6.07 -13.28 -17.81
N MET A 222 -6.19 -11.96 -17.77
CA MET A 222 -6.60 -11.23 -16.56
C MET A 222 -8.06 -11.52 -16.16
N GLY A 223 -8.95 -11.83 -17.12
CA GLY A 223 -10.32 -12.25 -16.84
C GLY A 223 -10.38 -13.56 -16.06
N TYR A 224 -9.50 -14.51 -16.38
CA TYR A 224 -9.36 -15.75 -15.63
C TYR A 224 -8.98 -15.48 -14.16
N HIS A 225 -8.00 -14.61 -13.89
CA HIS A 225 -7.59 -14.28 -12.53
C HIS A 225 -8.76 -13.71 -11.70
N THR A 226 -9.54 -12.78 -12.29
CA THR A 226 -10.71 -12.19 -11.63
C THR A 226 -11.77 -13.25 -11.32
N ILE A 227 -12.11 -14.12 -12.30
CA ILE A 227 -13.09 -15.19 -12.11
C ILE A 227 -12.63 -16.15 -11.01
N GLN A 228 -11.37 -16.61 -11.05
CA GLN A 228 -10.86 -17.55 -10.04
C GLN A 228 -10.80 -16.93 -8.64
N SER A 229 -10.52 -15.64 -8.54
CA SER A 229 -10.56 -14.92 -7.27
C SER A 229 -11.99 -14.89 -6.68
N ILE A 230 -12.98 -14.54 -7.50
CA ILE A 230 -14.39 -14.53 -7.08
C ILE A 230 -14.86 -15.95 -6.70
N VAL A 231 -14.46 -16.97 -7.47
CA VAL A 231 -14.76 -18.39 -7.17
C VAL A 231 -14.13 -18.79 -5.84
N ALA A 232 -12.86 -18.43 -5.58
CA ALA A 232 -12.17 -18.70 -4.32
C ALA A 232 -12.95 -18.11 -3.12
N VAL A 233 -13.29 -16.82 -3.20
CA VAL A 233 -14.05 -16.16 -2.12
C VAL A 233 -15.42 -16.80 -1.93
N GLY A 234 -16.13 -17.08 -3.04
CA GLY A 234 -17.48 -17.69 -2.99
C GLY A 234 -17.49 -19.12 -2.45
N SER A 235 -16.46 -19.90 -2.78
CA SER A 235 -16.34 -21.29 -2.33
C SER A 235 -16.05 -21.44 -0.84
N GLY A 236 -15.49 -20.39 -0.19
CA GLY A 236 -15.20 -20.39 1.24
C GLY A 236 -16.43 -20.48 2.14
N GLY A 237 -17.62 -20.07 1.68
CA GLY A 237 -18.85 -20.11 2.49
C GLY A 237 -18.70 -19.41 3.83
N TRP A 238 -19.37 -19.92 4.87
CA TRP A 238 -19.33 -19.30 6.22
C TRP A 238 -18.04 -19.58 6.99
N PHE A 239 -17.51 -20.81 6.95
CA PHE A 239 -16.40 -21.25 7.80
C PHE A 239 -15.16 -21.70 7.03
N GLY A 240 -15.19 -21.58 5.71
CA GLY A 240 -14.07 -21.96 4.84
C GLY A 240 -14.00 -23.46 4.54
N GLN A 241 -13.13 -23.80 3.61
CA GLN A 241 -12.85 -25.18 3.23
C GLN A 241 -11.70 -25.82 4.03
N GLY A 242 -11.06 -25.01 4.91
CA GLY A 242 -9.87 -25.40 5.64
C GLY A 242 -8.62 -25.44 4.76
N LEU A 243 -7.44 -25.50 5.39
CA LEU A 243 -6.12 -25.44 4.73
C LEU A 243 -5.90 -26.56 3.70
N SER A 244 -6.52 -27.71 3.89
CA SER A 244 -6.39 -28.87 2.97
C SER A 244 -7.51 -28.94 1.93
N GLY A 245 -8.60 -28.20 2.11
CA GLY A 245 -9.79 -28.22 1.25
C GLY A 245 -9.82 -27.14 0.18
N ALA A 246 -9.03 -26.09 0.33
CA ALA A 246 -8.95 -24.97 -0.60
C ALA A 246 -8.47 -25.42 -1.99
N THR A 247 -9.39 -25.44 -2.94
CA THR A 247 -9.16 -26.03 -4.27
C THR A 247 -8.35 -25.12 -5.17
N GLN A 248 -8.55 -23.80 -5.06
CA GLN A 248 -7.87 -22.80 -5.89
C GLN A 248 -6.36 -22.75 -5.60
N VAL A 249 -5.98 -22.93 -4.34
CA VAL A 249 -4.58 -23.04 -3.91
C VAL A 249 -3.99 -24.40 -4.29
N ARG A 250 -4.69 -25.47 -3.94
CA ARG A 250 -4.20 -26.85 -4.12
C ARG A 250 -3.93 -27.20 -5.58
N TYR A 251 -4.78 -26.76 -6.50
CA TYR A 251 -4.64 -27.02 -7.93
C TYR A 251 -3.98 -25.87 -8.69
N GLN A 252 -3.51 -24.84 -7.99
CA GLN A 252 -2.85 -23.67 -8.56
C GLN A 252 -3.68 -22.94 -9.63
N PHE A 253 -5.02 -22.92 -9.44
CA PHE A 253 -5.93 -22.25 -10.37
C PHE A 253 -5.88 -20.71 -10.23
N LEU A 254 -5.38 -20.19 -9.09
CA LEU A 254 -5.30 -18.75 -8.84
C LEU A 254 -3.86 -18.27 -8.98
N PRO A 255 -3.44 -17.70 -10.13
CA PRO A 255 -2.12 -17.09 -10.27
C PRO A 255 -2.00 -15.86 -9.36
N GLY A 256 -0.81 -15.66 -8.76
CA GLY A 256 -0.61 -14.57 -7.79
C GLY A 256 -1.29 -14.78 -6.43
N ALA A 257 -1.62 -16.03 -6.09
CA ALA A 257 -2.21 -16.41 -4.80
C ALA A 257 -1.41 -15.92 -3.59
N GLN A 258 -0.09 -15.76 -3.73
CA GLN A 258 0.80 -15.28 -2.67
C GLN A 258 0.93 -13.74 -2.60
N THR A 259 0.51 -13.02 -3.63
CA THR A 259 0.69 -11.56 -3.72
C THR A 259 -0.66 -10.84 -3.78
N ASP A 260 -1.20 -10.67 -4.97
CA ASP A 260 -2.36 -9.84 -5.24
C ASP A 260 -3.67 -10.46 -4.74
N PHE A 261 -3.74 -11.79 -4.70
CA PHE A 261 -4.94 -12.57 -4.37
C PHE A 261 -4.84 -13.35 -3.04
N VAL A 262 -3.87 -13.00 -2.18
CA VAL A 262 -3.70 -13.67 -0.89
C VAL A 262 -4.95 -13.60 -0.02
N PHE A 263 -5.71 -12.50 -0.09
CA PHE A 263 -6.99 -12.38 0.62
C PHE A 263 -8.06 -13.33 0.06
N ALA A 264 -8.07 -13.64 -1.24
CA ALA A 264 -8.96 -14.65 -1.82
C ALA A 264 -8.64 -16.06 -1.28
N VAL A 265 -7.36 -16.40 -1.19
CA VAL A 265 -6.88 -17.64 -0.58
C VAL A 265 -7.36 -17.76 0.86
N PHE A 266 -7.12 -16.72 1.65
CA PHE A 266 -7.54 -16.68 3.05
C PHE A 266 -9.05 -16.87 3.21
N THR A 267 -9.85 -16.20 2.35
CA THR A 267 -11.30 -16.33 2.40
C THR A 267 -11.80 -17.70 1.93
N GLU A 268 -11.13 -18.36 1.00
CA GLU A 268 -11.43 -19.75 0.64
C GLU A 268 -11.21 -20.70 1.82
N GLU A 269 -10.09 -20.53 2.54
CA GLU A 269 -9.69 -21.40 3.64
C GLU A 269 -10.49 -21.20 4.92
N TRP A 270 -10.80 -19.94 5.28
CA TRP A 270 -11.39 -19.57 6.58
C TRP A 270 -12.82 -19.04 6.46
N GLY A 271 -13.32 -18.89 5.23
CA GLY A 271 -14.68 -18.42 4.94
C GLY A 271 -14.97 -17.01 5.36
N PHE A 272 -16.25 -16.68 5.39
CA PHE A 272 -16.75 -15.36 5.79
C PHE A 272 -16.36 -14.99 7.24
N ALA A 273 -16.38 -15.94 8.17
CA ALA A 273 -16.00 -15.69 9.56
C ALA A 273 -14.53 -15.29 9.68
N GLY A 274 -13.61 -15.99 8.98
CA GLY A 274 -12.20 -15.60 8.91
C GLY A 274 -12.00 -14.24 8.24
N ALA A 275 -12.68 -14.01 7.11
CA ALA A 275 -12.64 -12.72 6.42
C ALA A 275 -13.08 -11.57 7.35
N LEU A 276 -14.20 -11.73 8.07
CA LEU A 276 -14.70 -10.73 9.01
C LEU A 276 -13.70 -10.45 10.14
N LEU A 277 -13.04 -11.48 10.67
CA LEU A 277 -11.99 -11.32 11.67
C LEU A 277 -10.83 -10.50 11.11
N PHE A 278 -10.28 -10.88 9.96
CA PHE A 278 -9.18 -10.16 9.32
C PHE A 278 -9.55 -8.71 9.00
N LEU A 279 -10.73 -8.49 8.39
CA LEU A 279 -11.24 -7.15 8.08
C LEU A 279 -11.38 -6.30 9.35
N SER A 280 -11.81 -6.89 10.48
CA SER A 280 -11.92 -6.20 11.76
C SER A 280 -10.55 -5.80 12.33
N LEU A 281 -9.53 -6.67 12.22
CA LEU A 281 -8.16 -6.35 12.63
C LEU A 281 -7.56 -5.24 11.78
N MET A 282 -7.72 -5.29 10.46
CA MET A 282 -7.27 -4.25 9.54
C MET A 282 -8.00 -2.92 9.76
N ALA A 283 -9.32 -2.96 9.93
CA ALA A 283 -10.12 -1.78 10.25
C ALA A 283 -9.66 -1.13 11.57
N TYR A 284 -9.28 -1.93 12.56
CA TYR A 284 -8.71 -1.42 13.80
C TYR A 284 -7.35 -0.74 13.56
N LEU A 285 -6.46 -1.31 12.75
CA LEU A 285 -5.17 -0.67 12.43
C LEU A 285 -5.36 0.65 11.67
N VAL A 286 -6.29 0.70 10.72
CA VAL A 286 -6.66 1.93 10.00
C VAL A 286 -7.27 2.97 10.97
N TRP A 287 -8.16 2.54 11.85
CA TRP A 287 -8.72 3.39 12.90
C TRP A 287 -7.63 3.95 13.82
N PHE A 288 -6.69 3.10 14.25
CA PHE A 288 -5.54 3.52 15.06
C PHE A 288 -4.70 4.59 14.36
N ALA A 289 -4.42 4.41 13.05
CA ALA A 289 -3.70 5.36 12.23
C ALA A 289 -4.44 6.71 12.14
N THR A 290 -5.73 6.66 11.79
CA THR A 290 -6.60 7.85 11.67
C THR A 290 -6.72 8.57 13.00
N ARG A 291 -6.92 7.84 14.09
CA ARG A 291 -7.01 8.39 15.43
C ARG A 291 -5.68 9.04 15.87
N THR A 292 -4.56 8.47 15.47
CA THR A 292 -3.24 9.06 15.72
C THR A 292 -3.12 10.42 15.03
N ALA A 293 -3.60 10.55 13.80
CA ALA A 293 -3.66 11.84 13.11
C ALA A 293 -4.55 12.84 13.86
N LEU A 294 -5.80 12.47 14.14
CA LEU A 294 -6.79 13.36 14.76
C LEU A 294 -6.40 13.83 16.19
N GLU A 295 -5.70 13.00 16.96
CA GLU A 295 -5.23 13.33 18.31
C GLU A 295 -3.91 14.12 18.31
N CYS A 296 -3.19 14.18 17.18
CA CYS A 296 -1.91 14.86 17.08
C CYS A 296 -2.10 16.37 16.96
N ARG A 297 -1.57 17.12 17.93
CA ARG A 297 -1.61 18.61 17.91
C ARG A 297 -0.51 19.23 17.04
N ASP A 298 0.58 18.49 16.82
CA ASP A 298 1.67 18.94 15.97
C ASP A 298 1.29 18.73 14.47
N PRO A 299 1.33 19.79 13.65
CA PRO A 299 0.99 19.69 12.23
C PRO A 299 1.84 18.66 11.48
N VAL A 300 3.13 18.51 11.81
CA VAL A 300 4.01 17.54 11.18
C VAL A 300 3.52 16.11 11.45
N GLY A 301 3.25 15.81 12.71
CA GLY A 301 2.70 14.51 13.11
C GLY A 301 1.32 14.24 12.52
N PHE A 302 0.45 15.27 12.45
CA PHE A 302 -0.88 15.18 11.82
C PHE A 302 -0.78 14.76 10.34
N TYR A 303 0.01 15.46 9.53
CA TYR A 303 0.16 15.17 8.10
C TYR A 303 0.82 13.79 7.87
N LEU A 304 1.86 13.44 8.64
CA LEU A 304 2.49 12.13 8.56
C LEU A 304 1.51 11.00 8.87
N ALA A 305 0.80 11.10 9.99
CA ALA A 305 -0.16 10.07 10.40
C ALA A 305 -1.33 9.96 9.40
N SER A 306 -1.75 11.09 8.81
CA SER A 306 -2.79 11.10 7.76
C SER A 306 -2.30 10.41 6.48
N GLY A 307 -1.06 10.63 6.06
CA GLY A 307 -0.46 9.95 4.91
C GLY A 307 -0.38 8.44 5.13
N VAL A 308 0.08 8.01 6.31
CA VAL A 308 0.11 6.58 6.68
C VAL A 308 -1.30 5.99 6.78
N SER A 309 -2.27 6.74 7.33
CA SER A 309 -3.67 6.30 7.37
C SER A 309 -4.23 6.08 5.96
N GLY A 310 -3.94 7.02 5.03
CA GLY A 310 -4.30 6.89 3.63
C GLY A 310 -3.69 5.65 2.97
N PHE A 311 -2.40 5.40 3.17
CA PHE A 311 -1.71 4.21 2.66
C PHE A 311 -2.42 2.92 3.11
N PHE A 312 -2.65 2.73 4.41
CA PHE A 312 -3.32 1.53 4.91
C PHE A 312 -4.77 1.42 4.45
N LEU A 313 -5.54 2.51 4.53
CA LEU A 313 -6.96 2.50 4.15
C LEU A 313 -7.13 2.12 2.68
N PHE A 314 -6.43 2.82 1.79
CA PHE A 314 -6.63 2.63 0.36
C PHE A 314 -5.95 1.37 -0.17
N GLY A 315 -4.75 1.01 0.30
CA GLY A 315 -4.12 -0.27 -0.04
C GLY A 315 -5.01 -1.45 0.34
N PHE A 316 -5.55 -1.43 1.57
CA PHE A 316 -6.51 -2.42 2.03
C PHE A 316 -7.80 -2.46 1.20
N LEU A 317 -8.47 -1.31 1.00
CA LEU A 317 -9.73 -1.26 0.26
C LEU A 317 -9.57 -1.66 -1.20
N ILE A 318 -8.54 -1.16 -1.88
CA ILE A 318 -8.30 -1.47 -3.30
C ILE A 318 -8.07 -2.97 -3.48
N ASN A 319 -7.22 -3.59 -2.67
CA ASN A 319 -6.97 -5.02 -2.77
C ASN A 319 -8.23 -5.84 -2.47
N ALA A 320 -8.95 -5.55 -1.38
CA ALA A 320 -10.18 -6.25 -1.04
C ALA A 320 -11.25 -6.14 -2.15
N LEU A 321 -11.47 -4.93 -2.69
CA LEU A 321 -12.42 -4.71 -3.78
C LEU A 321 -11.97 -5.35 -5.10
N MET A 322 -10.66 -5.40 -5.36
CA MET A 322 -10.08 -6.10 -6.51
C MET A 322 -10.32 -7.60 -6.42
N VAL A 323 -10.08 -8.21 -5.26
CA VAL A 323 -10.32 -9.64 -5.00
C VAL A 323 -11.79 -10.01 -5.17
N LEU A 324 -12.70 -9.11 -4.80
CA LEU A 324 -14.15 -9.27 -4.98
C LEU A 324 -14.64 -8.99 -6.41
N GLY A 325 -13.75 -8.60 -7.34
CA GLY A 325 -14.11 -8.24 -8.71
C GLY A 325 -14.84 -6.91 -8.85
N VAL A 326 -14.85 -6.06 -7.80
CA VAL A 326 -15.49 -4.73 -7.83
C VAL A 326 -14.58 -3.67 -8.46
N LEU A 327 -13.25 -3.88 -8.38
CA LEU A 327 -12.24 -3.05 -9.04
C LEU A 327 -11.40 -3.90 -10.00
N PRO A 328 -10.83 -3.27 -11.06
CA PRO A 328 -9.92 -3.97 -11.96
C PRO A 328 -8.65 -4.43 -11.22
N VAL A 329 -8.03 -5.49 -11.72
CA VAL A 329 -6.77 -6.01 -11.18
C VAL A 329 -5.63 -5.06 -11.52
N VAL A 330 -5.26 -4.21 -10.56
CA VAL A 330 -4.18 -3.22 -10.71
C VAL A 330 -2.86 -3.66 -10.08
N GLY A 331 -2.88 -4.71 -9.23
CA GLY A 331 -1.69 -5.23 -8.57
C GLY A 331 -1.26 -4.39 -7.37
N VAL A 332 -2.21 -3.94 -6.55
CA VAL A 332 -1.95 -3.32 -5.24
C VAL A 332 -1.85 -4.42 -4.20
N PRO A 333 -0.69 -4.59 -3.53
CA PRO A 333 -0.58 -5.62 -2.50
C PRO A 333 -1.44 -5.26 -1.28
N MET A 334 -1.98 -6.28 -0.62
CA MET A 334 -2.66 -6.10 0.67
C MET A 334 -1.61 -5.77 1.75
N PRO A 335 -1.65 -4.59 2.38
CA PRO A 335 -0.68 -4.24 3.42
C PRO A 335 -0.64 -5.28 4.55
N LEU A 336 0.55 -5.69 4.99
CA LEU A 336 0.80 -6.69 6.03
C LEU A 336 0.35 -8.13 5.72
N MET A 337 -0.17 -8.41 4.52
CA MET A 337 -0.67 -9.75 4.18
C MET A 337 -0.07 -10.31 2.89
N SER A 338 0.21 -9.46 1.90
CA SER A 338 0.81 -9.92 0.64
C SER A 338 2.28 -10.29 0.82
N TYR A 339 2.71 -11.38 0.17
CA TYR A 339 4.12 -11.76 0.12
C TYR A 339 4.97 -10.67 -0.53
N GLY A 340 5.91 -10.13 0.22
CA GLY A 340 6.83 -9.11 -0.27
C GLY A 340 7.67 -8.47 0.82
N GLY A 341 8.99 -8.67 0.78
CA GLY A 341 9.89 -8.15 1.82
C GLY A 341 9.87 -6.63 1.94
N SER A 342 9.91 -5.91 0.81
CA SER A 342 9.88 -4.44 0.81
C SER A 342 8.54 -3.90 1.31
N ALA A 343 7.42 -4.46 0.84
CA ALA A 343 6.08 -4.08 1.29
C ALA A 343 5.89 -4.32 2.80
N MET A 344 6.39 -5.46 3.32
CA MET A 344 6.35 -5.77 4.75
C MET A 344 7.16 -4.77 5.58
N ILE A 345 8.39 -4.44 5.16
CA ILE A 345 9.23 -3.45 5.85
C ILE A 345 8.55 -2.07 5.85
N VAL A 346 7.99 -1.64 4.73
CA VAL A 346 7.30 -0.35 4.60
C VAL A 346 6.04 -0.31 5.46
N SER A 347 5.25 -1.38 5.46
CA SER A 347 4.03 -1.48 6.27
C SER A 347 4.35 -1.44 7.78
N LEU A 348 5.28 -2.27 8.25
CA LEU A 348 5.71 -2.29 9.65
C LEU A 348 6.37 -0.97 10.05
N GLY A 349 7.23 -0.41 9.19
CA GLY A 349 7.86 0.90 9.40
C GLY A 349 6.83 2.04 9.50
N SER A 350 5.76 1.97 8.70
CA SER A 350 4.65 2.93 8.75
C SER A 350 3.88 2.86 10.08
N LEU A 351 3.61 1.66 10.60
CA LEU A 351 3.00 1.49 11.92
C LEU A 351 3.92 1.96 13.05
N ALA A 352 5.23 1.69 12.93
CA ALA A 352 6.22 2.20 13.87
C ALA A 352 6.26 3.74 13.87
N LEU A 353 6.12 4.37 12.70
CA LEU A 353 6.04 5.83 12.60
C LEU A 353 4.81 6.39 13.34
N LEU A 354 3.65 5.73 13.30
CA LEU A 354 2.49 6.14 14.08
C LEU A 354 2.74 6.08 15.60
N LEU A 355 3.40 5.01 16.07
CA LEU A 355 3.80 4.90 17.48
C LEU A 355 4.84 5.97 17.86
N ASN A 356 5.78 6.27 16.97
CA ASN A 356 6.76 7.32 17.13
C ASN A 356 6.09 8.69 17.28
N ILE A 357 5.12 9.02 16.42
CA ILE A 357 4.35 10.26 16.50
C ILE A 357 3.64 10.36 17.86
N ARG A 358 2.94 9.30 18.28
CA ARG A 358 2.24 9.28 19.59
C ARG A 358 3.19 9.45 20.76
N PHE A 359 4.43 8.97 20.66
CA PHE A 359 5.42 9.09 21.69
C PHE A 359 6.03 10.51 21.77
N TYR A 360 6.48 11.04 20.62
CA TYR A 360 7.19 12.31 20.59
C TYR A 360 6.28 13.53 20.55
N ALA A 361 5.06 13.45 20.00
CA ALA A 361 4.12 14.57 19.97
C ALA A 361 3.48 14.88 21.35
N LYS A 362 3.61 13.99 22.33
CA LYS A 362 3.17 14.24 23.72
C LYS A 362 4.23 14.96 24.57
N ARG A 363 5.41 15.16 24.04
CA ARG A 363 6.54 15.89 24.65
C ARG A 363 6.67 17.28 24.06
#